data_a3e52384a0ef9fb1b83cebf52e757df8
#
_entry.id   a3e52384a0ef9fb1b83cebf52e757df8
#
_cell.length_a   1.000
_cell.length_b   1.000
_cell.length_c   1.000
_cell.angle_alpha   90.00
_cell.angle_beta   90.00
_cell.angle_gamma   90.00
#
_symmetry.space_group_name_H-M   'P 1'
#
loop_
_entity.id
_entity.type
_entity.pdbx_description
1 polymer ?
#
loop_
_entity_poly.entity_id
_entity_poly.type
_entity_poly.pdbx_seq_one_letter_code
_entity_poly.pdbx_strand_id
1 'polypeptide(L)'
;MDIGFTEEQELLRASARRFFENECPSAFVRQRMAEPAAMTDAFWQKLAEQGWFGILYPEEAGGSGLGLVDMTVLMEEMGRAVMPGPFFSTVLLGGSAILEAGSQAQQREWLPRIAAGSAKGTLAWTEPNARWDAAGIVATGRETAGGFVLSGTKLFVPDAHLSDALIVAVRTRDGSTMEDGVSLFLVPKDAAGLAVTLLPTIDETRKLCEVKLDNVAVPAEALLGDKHGGWPLLARVLDRATVALCAEMCGGAQQVLDMTTAYARIRVTFGKPIGSYQGVKHRAADMLVDIENAKSLTYYAAWTIDKGLAEAPLAVSMAKAYTSDAYRKVAGAGIQLHGGIGFTWEHDLQLYFKRAKASEVAFGDATWHRERVARLMTA
;
A
#
# COMPACT_ATOMS: atom_id res chain seq x y z
N MET A 1 -16.06 0.45 -21.29
CA MET A 1 -15.74 -0.06 -19.95
C MET A 1 -17.06 -0.46 -19.31
N ASP A 2 -17.20 -1.73 -18.99
CA ASP A 2 -18.29 -2.16 -18.11
C ASP A 2 -17.89 -1.75 -16.70
N ILE A 3 -18.74 -0.99 -16.01
CA ILE A 3 -18.41 -0.36 -14.71
C ILE A 3 -18.76 -1.32 -13.55
N GLY A 4 -19.46 -2.43 -13.85
CA GLY A 4 -19.84 -3.45 -12.87
C GLY A 4 -18.69 -4.43 -12.58
N PHE A 5 -18.65 -4.96 -11.37
CA PHE A 5 -17.81 -6.11 -11.05
C PHE A 5 -18.41 -7.39 -11.60
N THR A 6 -17.55 -8.36 -11.94
CA THR A 6 -17.98 -9.70 -12.34
C THR A 6 -18.55 -10.47 -11.13
N GLU A 7 -19.24 -11.58 -11.41
CA GLU A 7 -19.72 -12.46 -10.33
C GLU A 7 -18.57 -12.99 -9.46
N GLU A 8 -17.43 -13.31 -10.07
CA GLU A 8 -16.23 -13.78 -9.37
C GLU A 8 -15.67 -12.67 -8.44
N GLN A 9 -15.65 -11.42 -8.89
CA GLN A 9 -15.20 -10.28 -8.10
C GLN A 9 -16.16 -9.99 -6.93
N GLU A 10 -17.46 -10.14 -7.13
CA GLU A 10 -18.44 -10.02 -6.03
C GLU A 10 -18.34 -11.20 -5.04
N LEU A 11 -18.03 -12.41 -5.49
CA LEU A 11 -17.75 -13.55 -4.63
C LEU A 11 -16.47 -13.34 -3.82
N LEU A 12 -15.41 -12.81 -4.45
CA LEU A 12 -14.16 -12.44 -3.77
C LEU A 12 -14.44 -11.40 -2.67
N ARG A 13 -15.21 -10.35 -2.98
CA ARG A 13 -15.62 -9.32 -2.01
C ARG A 13 -16.37 -9.93 -0.83
N ALA A 14 -17.37 -10.74 -1.10
CA ALA A 14 -18.19 -11.35 -0.06
C ALA A 14 -17.37 -12.30 0.84
N SER A 15 -16.45 -13.07 0.24
CA SER A 15 -15.53 -13.95 0.96
C SER A 15 -14.57 -13.15 1.83
N ALA A 16 -13.91 -12.15 1.27
CA ALA A 16 -12.97 -11.29 1.99
C ALA A 16 -13.65 -10.56 3.15
N ARG A 17 -14.84 -9.98 2.92
CA ARG A 17 -15.62 -9.32 3.98
C ARG A 17 -15.89 -10.26 5.14
N ARG A 18 -16.44 -11.45 4.87
CA ARG A 18 -16.73 -12.46 5.90
C ARG A 18 -15.46 -12.87 6.65
N PHE A 19 -14.36 -13.04 5.95
CA PHE A 19 -13.08 -13.38 6.56
C PHE A 19 -12.63 -12.29 7.54
N PHE A 20 -12.60 -11.02 7.11
CA PHE A 20 -12.13 -9.94 7.96
C PHE A 20 -13.09 -9.62 9.12
N GLU A 21 -14.40 -9.76 8.94
CA GLU A 21 -15.36 -9.64 10.05
C GLU A 21 -15.11 -10.67 11.15
N ASN A 22 -14.72 -11.88 10.78
CA ASN A 22 -14.47 -12.97 11.74
C ASN A 22 -13.04 -12.93 12.31
N GLU A 23 -12.02 -12.70 11.50
CA GLU A 23 -10.62 -12.90 11.86
C GLU A 23 -9.88 -11.60 12.19
N CYS A 24 -10.41 -10.45 11.75
CA CYS A 24 -9.79 -9.13 11.94
C CYS A 24 -10.77 -8.11 12.56
N PRO A 25 -11.51 -8.44 13.62
CA PRO A 25 -12.34 -7.45 14.31
C PRO A 25 -11.47 -6.35 14.92
N SER A 26 -12.06 -5.18 15.24
CA SER A 26 -11.32 -4.04 15.77
C SER A 26 -10.54 -4.35 17.06
N ALA A 27 -11.04 -5.26 17.89
CA ALA A 27 -10.32 -5.73 19.08
C ALA A 27 -8.99 -6.42 18.73
N PHE A 28 -8.97 -7.23 17.65
CA PHE A 28 -7.74 -7.82 17.12
C PHE A 28 -6.78 -6.74 16.62
N VAL A 29 -7.27 -5.79 15.82
CA VAL A 29 -6.47 -4.67 15.29
C VAL A 29 -5.82 -3.88 16.44
N ARG A 30 -6.61 -3.52 17.47
CA ARG A 30 -6.13 -2.80 18.65
C ARG A 30 -5.07 -3.57 19.44
N GLN A 31 -5.20 -4.87 19.56
CA GLN A 31 -4.21 -5.70 20.22
C GLN A 31 -2.92 -5.76 19.37
N ARG A 32 -3.05 -5.95 18.05
CA ARG A 32 -1.89 -6.10 17.15
C ARG A 32 -1.14 -4.79 16.91
N MET A 33 -1.81 -3.63 16.90
CA MET A 33 -1.14 -2.35 16.70
C MET A 33 -0.10 -2.03 17.78
N ALA A 34 -0.31 -2.54 18.99
CA ALA A 34 0.63 -2.35 20.10
C ALA A 34 1.90 -3.23 19.98
N GLU A 35 1.88 -4.24 19.13
CA GLU A 35 2.98 -5.19 18.98
C GLU A 35 3.87 -4.84 17.79
N PRO A 36 5.20 -5.06 17.89
CA PRO A 36 6.11 -4.81 16.77
C PRO A 36 5.74 -5.59 15.50
N ALA A 37 5.32 -6.86 15.63
CA ALA A 37 4.93 -7.69 14.49
C ALA A 37 3.62 -7.27 13.83
N ALA A 38 2.78 -6.50 14.50
CA ALA A 38 1.46 -6.05 14.05
C ALA A 38 0.50 -7.17 13.61
N MET A 39 0.86 -8.44 13.78
CA MET A 39 0.01 -9.59 13.47
C MET A 39 0.54 -10.87 14.16
N THR A 40 -0.23 -11.97 14.09
CA THR A 40 0.20 -13.31 14.54
C THR A 40 0.51 -14.21 13.36
N ASP A 41 1.36 -15.22 13.58
CA ASP A 41 1.64 -16.24 12.55
C ASP A 41 0.36 -17.01 12.18
N ALA A 42 -0.54 -17.27 13.15
CA ALA A 42 -1.81 -17.93 12.89
C ALA A 42 -2.72 -17.11 11.94
N PHE A 43 -2.79 -15.78 12.12
CA PHE A 43 -3.55 -14.92 11.22
C PHE A 43 -2.90 -14.85 9.83
N TRP A 44 -1.58 -14.77 9.76
CA TRP A 44 -0.84 -14.80 8.50
C TRP A 44 -1.06 -16.09 7.72
N GLN A 45 -1.04 -17.23 8.41
CA GLN A 45 -1.31 -18.53 7.81
C GLN A 45 -2.74 -18.62 7.26
N LYS A 46 -3.74 -18.13 8.02
CA LYS A 46 -5.12 -18.06 7.54
C LYS A 46 -5.29 -17.20 6.30
N LEU A 47 -4.55 -16.09 6.19
CA LEU A 47 -4.53 -15.25 4.97
C LEU A 47 -3.91 -16.01 3.78
N ALA A 48 -2.82 -16.76 4.02
CA ALA A 48 -2.18 -17.57 2.98
C ALA A 48 -3.13 -18.66 2.45
N GLU A 49 -3.89 -19.32 3.33
CA GLU A 49 -4.89 -20.34 2.98
C GLU A 49 -6.01 -19.82 2.08
N GLN A 50 -6.26 -18.51 2.05
CA GLN A 50 -7.20 -17.89 1.11
C GLN A 50 -6.63 -17.76 -0.31
N GLY A 51 -5.33 -17.99 -0.53
CA GLY A 51 -4.66 -17.81 -1.82
C GLY A 51 -4.43 -16.34 -2.21
N TRP A 52 -4.71 -15.37 -1.33
CA TRP A 52 -4.67 -13.95 -1.68
C TRP A 52 -3.27 -13.39 -1.88
N PHE A 53 -2.24 -14.04 -1.35
CA PHE A 53 -0.86 -13.58 -1.55
C PHE A 53 -0.38 -13.75 -2.99
N GLY A 54 -0.92 -14.77 -3.70
CA GLY A 54 -0.58 -15.07 -5.09
C GLY A 54 -1.56 -14.49 -6.11
N ILE A 55 -2.52 -13.66 -5.71
CA ILE A 55 -3.62 -13.22 -6.60
C ILE A 55 -3.12 -12.61 -7.92
N LEU A 56 -2.02 -11.84 -7.87
CA LEU A 56 -1.39 -11.18 -9.03
C LEU A 56 -0.35 -12.04 -9.73
N TYR A 57 0.06 -13.18 -9.15
CA TYR A 57 1.16 -13.97 -9.69
C TYR A 57 0.66 -15.00 -10.67
N PRO A 58 1.47 -15.40 -11.65
CA PRO A 58 1.09 -16.43 -12.61
C PRO A 58 0.92 -17.79 -11.93
N GLU A 59 0.14 -18.69 -12.55
CA GLU A 59 -0.19 -20.02 -11.99
C GLU A 59 1.06 -20.86 -11.71
N GLU A 60 2.08 -20.78 -12.58
CA GLU A 60 3.36 -21.49 -12.40
C GLU A 60 4.14 -21.01 -11.15
N ALA A 61 3.81 -19.84 -10.62
CA ALA A 61 4.33 -19.32 -9.35
C ALA A 61 3.39 -19.57 -8.16
N GLY A 62 2.36 -20.40 -8.33
CA GLY A 62 1.37 -20.71 -7.30
C GLY A 62 0.35 -19.59 -7.09
N GLY A 63 0.20 -18.72 -8.08
CA GLY A 63 -0.76 -17.62 -8.06
C GLY A 63 -2.04 -17.91 -8.84
N SER A 64 -2.90 -16.89 -8.99
CA SER A 64 -4.19 -16.98 -9.70
C SER A 64 -4.18 -16.25 -11.06
N GLY A 65 -3.12 -15.50 -11.39
CA GLY A 65 -3.01 -14.76 -12.64
C GLY A 65 -4.07 -13.67 -12.82
N LEU A 66 -4.67 -13.19 -11.73
CA LEU A 66 -5.71 -12.16 -11.77
C LEU A 66 -5.09 -10.74 -11.90
N GLY A 67 -5.95 -9.77 -12.19
CA GLY A 67 -5.54 -8.40 -12.44
C GLY A 67 -5.53 -7.50 -11.20
N LEU A 68 -5.11 -6.26 -11.42
CA LEU A 68 -5.12 -5.24 -10.38
C LEU A 68 -6.55 -4.82 -10.00
N VAL A 69 -7.52 -4.95 -10.93
CA VAL A 69 -8.94 -4.73 -10.61
C VAL A 69 -9.41 -5.71 -9.53
N ASP A 70 -9.04 -7.00 -9.64
CA ASP A 70 -9.38 -8.01 -8.62
C ASP A 70 -8.71 -7.71 -7.29
N MET A 71 -7.44 -7.28 -7.33
CA MET A 71 -6.72 -6.83 -6.14
C MET A 71 -7.39 -5.63 -5.47
N THR A 72 -7.98 -4.69 -6.24
CA THR A 72 -8.70 -3.55 -5.63
C THR A 72 -9.89 -3.99 -4.79
N VAL A 73 -10.61 -5.02 -5.22
CA VAL A 73 -11.73 -5.60 -4.46
C VAL A 73 -11.24 -6.11 -3.09
N LEU A 74 -10.15 -6.84 -3.07
CA LEU A 74 -9.56 -7.36 -1.83
C LEU A 74 -9.03 -6.23 -0.93
N MET A 75 -8.35 -5.26 -1.52
CA MET A 75 -7.78 -4.13 -0.78
C MET A 75 -8.85 -3.24 -0.14
N GLU A 76 -10.01 -3.07 -0.76
CA GLU A 76 -11.14 -2.39 -0.13
C GLU A 76 -11.59 -3.08 1.17
N GLU A 77 -11.73 -4.40 1.16
CA GLU A 77 -12.12 -5.14 2.35
C GLU A 77 -11.04 -5.10 3.43
N MET A 78 -9.76 -5.13 3.05
CA MET A 78 -8.65 -4.89 3.99
C MET A 78 -8.70 -3.48 4.59
N GLY A 79 -9.03 -2.47 3.79
CA GLY A 79 -9.22 -1.10 4.25
C GLY A 79 -10.39 -0.93 5.22
N ARG A 80 -11.52 -1.59 4.94
CA ARG A 80 -12.67 -1.64 5.86
C ARG A 80 -12.30 -2.19 7.22
N ALA A 81 -11.45 -3.21 7.26
CA ALA A 81 -10.97 -3.82 8.50
C ALA A 81 -9.79 -3.10 9.16
N VAL A 82 -9.22 -2.06 8.55
CA VAL A 82 -7.93 -1.46 8.94
C VAL A 82 -6.89 -2.56 9.19
N MET A 83 -6.83 -3.53 8.27
CA MET A 83 -6.02 -4.73 8.45
C MET A 83 -4.56 -4.37 8.75
N PRO A 84 -3.97 -4.91 9.84
CA PRO A 84 -2.57 -4.72 10.17
C PRO A 84 -1.70 -5.80 9.51
N GLY A 85 -0.37 -5.59 9.55
CA GLY A 85 0.62 -6.58 9.10
C GLY A 85 1.09 -6.39 7.66
N PRO A 86 2.03 -7.25 7.22
CA PRO A 86 2.88 -7.01 6.05
C PRO A 86 2.29 -7.51 4.72
N PHE A 87 0.96 -7.62 4.57
CA PHE A 87 0.36 -8.01 3.29
C PHE A 87 0.75 -7.02 2.17
N PHE A 88 0.54 -5.73 2.43
CA PHE A 88 0.81 -4.68 1.45
C PHE A 88 2.28 -4.66 1.03
N SER A 89 3.20 -4.68 1.99
CA SER A 89 4.64 -4.69 1.74
C SER A 89 5.09 -5.94 1.00
N THR A 90 4.54 -7.11 1.38
CA THR A 90 4.95 -8.39 0.80
C THR A 90 4.40 -8.59 -0.61
N VAL A 91 3.11 -8.40 -0.83
CA VAL A 91 2.46 -8.71 -2.11
C VAL A 91 2.63 -7.58 -3.12
N LEU A 92 2.32 -6.34 -2.69
CA LEU A 92 2.24 -5.19 -3.60
C LEU A 92 3.56 -4.45 -3.80
N LEU A 93 4.53 -4.63 -2.89
CA LEU A 93 5.85 -4.01 -3.04
C LEU A 93 6.92 -5.06 -3.35
N GLY A 94 7.30 -5.91 -2.40
CA GLY A 94 8.36 -6.90 -2.58
C GLY A 94 8.07 -7.90 -3.71
N GLY A 95 6.92 -8.56 -3.63
CA GLY A 95 6.53 -9.55 -4.62
C GLY A 95 6.27 -8.96 -5.99
N SER A 96 5.60 -7.81 -6.08
CA SER A 96 5.39 -7.10 -7.35
C SER A 96 6.72 -6.64 -7.98
N ALA A 97 7.70 -6.22 -7.17
CA ALA A 97 9.02 -5.86 -7.69
C ALA A 97 9.78 -7.08 -8.25
N ILE A 98 9.67 -8.24 -7.59
CA ILE A 98 10.25 -9.49 -8.10
C ILE A 98 9.52 -9.95 -9.38
N LEU A 99 8.20 -9.87 -9.41
CA LEU A 99 7.40 -10.21 -10.60
C LEU A 99 7.77 -9.32 -11.80
N GLU A 100 7.92 -8.02 -11.57
CA GLU A 100 8.17 -7.02 -12.62
C GLU A 100 9.61 -7.02 -13.12
N ALA A 101 10.58 -7.21 -12.22
CA ALA A 101 12.00 -6.95 -12.49
C ALA A 101 12.91 -8.17 -12.23
N GLY A 102 12.45 -9.20 -11.54
CA GLY A 102 13.24 -10.36 -11.19
C GLY A 102 13.56 -11.23 -12.41
N SER A 103 14.77 -11.82 -12.43
CA SER A 103 15.11 -12.89 -13.34
C SER A 103 14.19 -14.10 -13.15
N GLN A 104 14.12 -14.99 -14.12
CA GLN A 104 13.35 -16.23 -13.97
C GLN A 104 13.78 -17.06 -12.75
N ALA A 105 15.06 -17.06 -12.40
CA ALA A 105 15.57 -17.75 -11.22
C ALA A 105 15.01 -17.10 -9.93
N GLN A 106 15.08 -15.77 -9.81
CA GLN A 106 14.54 -15.04 -8.68
C GLN A 106 13.03 -15.20 -8.56
N GLN A 107 12.29 -15.12 -9.67
CA GLN A 107 10.84 -15.34 -9.66
C GLN A 107 10.47 -16.75 -9.19
N ARG A 108 11.15 -17.80 -9.70
CA ARG A 108 10.92 -19.19 -9.29
C ARG A 108 11.28 -19.45 -7.83
N GLU A 109 12.26 -18.75 -7.29
CA GLU A 109 12.65 -18.88 -5.90
C GLU A 109 11.66 -18.18 -4.95
N TRP A 110 11.28 -16.94 -5.26
CA TRP A 110 10.58 -16.08 -4.32
C TRP A 110 9.06 -16.07 -4.45
N LEU A 111 8.51 -16.02 -5.67
CA LEU A 111 7.07 -15.87 -5.85
C LEU A 111 6.25 -17.03 -5.26
N PRO A 112 6.63 -18.33 -5.43
CA PRO A 112 5.90 -19.42 -4.80
C PRO A 112 5.94 -19.36 -3.27
N ARG A 113 7.07 -18.94 -2.69
CA ARG A 113 7.22 -18.79 -1.23
C ARG A 113 6.38 -17.64 -0.68
N ILE A 114 6.28 -16.54 -1.43
CA ILE A 114 5.38 -15.42 -1.07
C ILE A 114 3.94 -15.87 -1.20
N ALA A 115 3.54 -16.50 -2.30
CA ALA A 115 2.17 -17.00 -2.52
C ALA A 115 1.73 -17.99 -1.43
N ALA A 116 2.64 -18.82 -0.94
CA ALA A 116 2.40 -19.75 0.18
C ALA A 116 2.49 -19.08 1.56
N GLY A 117 2.81 -17.78 1.65
CA GLY A 117 2.99 -17.09 2.93
C GLY A 117 4.26 -17.46 3.70
N SER A 118 5.15 -18.27 3.12
CA SER A 118 6.39 -18.74 3.76
C SER A 118 7.56 -17.76 3.63
N ALA A 119 7.43 -16.70 2.82
CA ALA A 119 8.39 -15.61 2.73
C ALA A 119 7.67 -14.26 2.71
N LYS A 120 8.31 -13.26 3.27
CA LYS A 120 7.86 -11.86 3.29
C LYS A 120 8.91 -11.00 2.60
N GLY A 121 8.44 -10.00 1.86
CA GLY A 121 9.31 -9.05 1.17
C GLY A 121 8.84 -7.62 1.33
N THR A 122 9.71 -6.67 1.06
CA THR A 122 9.35 -5.24 1.00
C THR A 122 10.22 -4.49 0.00
N LEU A 123 9.89 -3.21 -0.22
CA LEU A 123 10.60 -2.33 -1.13
C LEU A 123 11.16 -1.11 -0.38
N ALA A 124 12.48 -0.93 -0.42
CA ALA A 124 13.22 0.15 0.22
C ALA A 124 13.72 1.15 -0.84
N TRP A 125 12.99 2.25 -1.04
CA TRP A 125 13.29 3.23 -2.08
C TRP A 125 13.31 4.69 -1.58
N THR A 126 12.44 5.07 -0.64
CA THR A 126 12.39 6.42 -0.06
C THR A 126 13.60 6.71 0.82
N GLU A 127 14.04 7.97 0.84
CA GLU A 127 15.23 8.41 1.56
C GLU A 127 14.96 9.67 2.38
N PRO A 128 15.89 10.11 3.27
CA PRO A 128 15.71 11.28 4.13
C PRO A 128 15.40 12.60 3.42
N ASN A 129 15.71 12.70 2.11
CA ASN A 129 15.40 13.88 1.30
C ASN A 129 13.90 14.07 0.99
N ALA A 130 13.06 13.08 1.33
CA ALA A 130 11.61 13.09 1.17
C ALA A 130 11.12 13.37 -0.27
N ARG A 131 11.87 12.91 -1.29
CA ARG A 131 11.47 13.01 -2.70
C ARG A 131 10.83 11.72 -3.19
N TRP A 132 9.86 11.86 -4.10
CA TRP A 132 9.08 10.75 -4.68
C TRP A 132 9.44 10.49 -6.16
N ASP A 133 10.63 10.91 -6.60
CA ASP A 133 11.13 10.75 -7.96
C ASP A 133 12.53 10.09 -7.96
N ALA A 134 13.05 9.78 -9.14
CA ALA A 134 14.36 9.15 -9.30
C ALA A 134 15.50 9.96 -8.68
N ALA A 135 15.38 11.28 -8.65
CA ALA A 135 16.39 12.15 -8.05
C ALA A 135 16.41 12.04 -6.51
N GLY A 136 15.37 11.47 -5.91
CA GLY A 136 15.35 11.16 -4.48
C GLY A 136 16.23 9.98 -4.09
N ILE A 137 16.67 9.14 -5.04
CA ILE A 137 17.52 7.99 -4.77
C ILE A 137 18.98 8.44 -4.84
N VAL A 138 19.59 8.59 -3.65
CA VAL A 138 20.99 9.00 -3.49
C VAL A 138 21.87 7.92 -2.82
N ALA A 139 21.27 6.90 -2.19
CA ALA A 139 21.98 5.71 -1.75
C ALA A 139 22.72 5.09 -2.93
N THR A 140 23.95 4.62 -2.72
CA THR A 140 24.85 4.20 -3.80
C THR A 140 25.00 2.70 -3.90
N GLY A 141 25.21 2.18 -5.11
CA GLY A 141 25.59 0.81 -5.39
C GLY A 141 26.86 0.80 -6.24
N ARG A 142 28.01 0.55 -5.62
CA ARG A 142 29.31 0.51 -6.29
C ARG A 142 29.64 -0.91 -6.76
N GLU A 143 29.93 -1.07 -8.03
CA GLU A 143 30.35 -2.36 -8.60
C GLU A 143 31.75 -2.78 -8.11
N THR A 144 31.93 -4.07 -7.89
CA THR A 144 33.19 -4.71 -7.45
C THR A 144 33.41 -6.00 -8.26
N ALA A 145 34.55 -6.62 -8.13
CA ALA A 145 34.87 -7.89 -8.80
C ALA A 145 33.91 -9.04 -8.42
N GLY A 146 33.23 -8.96 -7.25
CA GLY A 146 32.34 -10.02 -6.73
C GLY A 146 30.86 -9.63 -6.74
N GLY A 147 30.47 -8.51 -7.35
CA GLY A 147 29.10 -8.02 -7.34
C GLY A 147 29.01 -6.53 -7.03
N PHE A 148 28.23 -6.14 -6.03
CA PHE A 148 28.01 -4.73 -5.67
C PHE A 148 28.15 -4.51 -4.17
N VAL A 149 28.50 -3.29 -3.78
CA VAL A 149 28.50 -2.80 -2.41
C VAL A 149 27.50 -1.64 -2.31
N LEU A 150 26.47 -1.81 -1.47
CA LEU A 150 25.38 -0.87 -1.28
C LEU A 150 25.60 -0.04 -0.02
N SER A 151 25.40 1.29 -0.11
CA SER A 151 25.58 2.20 1.02
C SER A 151 24.53 3.32 0.99
N GLY A 152 23.95 3.64 2.14
CA GLY A 152 22.96 4.70 2.30
C GLY A 152 21.91 4.40 3.35
N THR A 153 20.87 5.25 3.41
CA THR A 153 19.76 5.08 4.36
C THR A 153 18.43 5.20 3.64
N LYS A 154 17.55 4.22 3.87
CA LYS A 154 16.16 4.25 3.42
C LYS A 154 15.25 4.55 4.59
N LEU A 155 14.21 5.37 4.37
CA LEU A 155 13.23 5.71 5.40
C LEU A 155 11.83 5.29 5.00
N PHE A 156 11.00 5.09 6.02
CA PHE A 156 9.58 4.72 5.87
C PHE A 156 9.38 3.45 5.05
N VAL A 157 10.31 2.50 5.18
CA VAL A 157 10.22 1.19 4.52
C VAL A 157 9.17 0.34 5.23
N PRO A 158 8.06 -0.05 4.57
CA PRO A 158 7.01 -0.79 5.22
C PRO A 158 7.49 -2.18 5.64
N ASP A 159 7.24 -2.56 6.88
CA ASP A 159 7.41 -3.89 7.46
C ASP A 159 8.81 -4.52 7.23
N ALA A 160 9.86 -3.71 7.03
CA ALA A 160 11.21 -4.23 6.74
C ALA A 160 11.74 -5.15 7.85
N HIS A 161 11.34 -4.94 9.10
CA HIS A 161 11.73 -5.76 10.25
C HIS A 161 11.13 -7.19 10.24
N LEU A 162 10.07 -7.40 9.44
CA LEU A 162 9.42 -8.71 9.25
C LEU A 162 9.81 -9.39 7.94
N SER A 163 10.47 -8.67 7.04
CA SER A 163 10.78 -9.13 5.68
C SER A 163 11.98 -10.08 5.69
N ASP A 164 11.91 -11.14 4.89
CA ASP A 164 13.01 -12.09 4.66
C ASP A 164 14.00 -11.55 3.63
N ALA A 165 13.52 -10.68 2.74
CA ALA A 165 14.34 -9.93 1.80
C ALA A 165 13.77 -8.56 1.52
N LEU A 166 14.64 -7.61 1.17
CA LEU A 166 14.30 -6.25 0.78
C LEU A 166 14.70 -6.02 -0.68
N ILE A 167 13.81 -5.45 -1.47
CA ILE A 167 14.18 -4.88 -2.77
C ILE A 167 14.68 -3.46 -2.51
N VAL A 168 15.94 -3.20 -2.79
CA VAL A 168 16.60 -1.92 -2.48
C VAL A 168 16.92 -1.17 -3.76
N ALA A 169 16.39 0.05 -3.91
CA ALA A 169 16.72 0.93 -5.02
C ALA A 169 17.95 1.77 -4.66
N VAL A 170 18.97 1.74 -5.49
CA VAL A 170 20.22 2.52 -5.30
C VAL A 170 20.67 3.13 -6.62
N ARG A 171 21.55 4.12 -6.53
CA ARG A 171 22.22 4.73 -7.68
C ARG A 171 23.52 4.01 -7.96
N THR A 172 23.63 3.47 -9.18
CA THR A 172 24.81 2.73 -9.64
C THR A 172 25.62 3.47 -10.72
N ARG A 173 25.09 4.59 -11.25
CA ARG A 173 25.82 5.45 -12.19
C ARG A 173 26.30 6.71 -11.48
N ASP A 174 27.60 6.90 -11.44
CA ASP A 174 28.21 8.08 -10.83
C ASP A 174 27.77 9.37 -11.53
N GLY A 175 27.50 10.41 -10.74
CA GLY A 175 27.08 11.73 -11.23
C GLY A 175 25.68 11.79 -11.85
N SER A 176 24.98 10.68 -12.03
CA SER A 176 23.58 10.70 -12.48
C SER A 176 22.64 11.11 -11.34
N THR A 177 21.72 12.01 -11.66
CA THR A 177 20.56 12.36 -10.80
C THR A 177 19.24 12.04 -11.47
N MET A 178 19.29 11.46 -12.67
CA MET A 178 18.15 11.15 -13.52
C MET A 178 17.73 9.67 -13.36
N GLU A 179 16.73 9.28 -14.10
CA GLU A 179 16.14 7.93 -14.07
C GLU A 179 17.13 6.83 -14.52
N ASP A 180 18.03 7.15 -15.41
CA ASP A 180 18.99 6.25 -16.05
C ASP A 180 20.14 5.77 -15.14
N GLY A 181 20.13 6.13 -13.87
CA GLY A 181 21.20 5.76 -12.93
C GLY A 181 20.75 4.83 -11.81
N VAL A 182 19.48 4.44 -11.77
CA VAL A 182 18.90 3.64 -10.70
C VAL A 182 19.01 2.16 -11.02
N SER A 183 19.33 1.34 -10.01
CA SER A 183 19.30 -0.12 -10.07
C SER A 183 18.59 -0.69 -8.84
N LEU A 184 17.99 -1.86 -8.99
CA LEU A 184 17.27 -2.56 -7.93
C LEU A 184 18.02 -3.81 -7.53
N PHE A 185 18.13 -4.05 -6.23
CA PHE A 185 18.82 -5.23 -5.67
C PHE A 185 17.94 -5.95 -4.67
N LEU A 186 17.93 -7.27 -4.74
CA LEU A 186 17.37 -8.15 -3.73
C LEU A 186 18.40 -8.38 -2.64
N VAL A 187 18.12 -7.90 -1.43
CA VAL A 187 19.01 -7.95 -0.27
C VAL A 187 18.39 -8.84 0.80
N PRO A 188 19.03 -9.96 1.18
CA PRO A 188 18.57 -10.80 2.30
C PRO A 188 18.58 -10.03 3.62
N LYS A 189 17.69 -10.37 4.55
CA LYS A 189 17.57 -9.70 5.86
C LYS A 189 18.80 -9.83 6.75
N ASP A 190 19.57 -10.88 6.54
CA ASP A 190 20.79 -11.23 7.30
C ASP A 190 22.08 -10.75 6.62
N ALA A 191 21.97 -9.94 5.57
CA ALA A 191 23.13 -9.37 4.89
C ALA A 191 23.99 -8.54 5.86
N ALA A 192 25.29 -8.81 5.88
CA ALA A 192 26.22 -8.07 6.74
C ALA A 192 26.20 -6.58 6.38
N GLY A 193 26.10 -5.71 7.38
CA GLY A 193 25.98 -4.25 7.21
C GLY A 193 24.56 -3.73 7.00
N LEU A 194 23.56 -4.61 6.92
CA LEU A 194 22.15 -4.21 6.92
C LEU A 194 21.65 -4.04 8.35
N ALA A 195 21.06 -2.88 8.65
CA ALA A 195 20.40 -2.62 9.93
C ALA A 195 18.99 -2.09 9.69
N VAL A 196 18.00 -2.65 10.41
CA VAL A 196 16.59 -2.27 10.32
C VAL A 196 16.11 -1.79 11.68
N THR A 197 15.56 -0.56 11.73
CA THR A 197 15.06 0.06 12.96
C THR A 197 13.59 0.43 12.78
N LEU A 198 12.73 -0.04 13.69
CA LEU A 198 11.30 0.31 13.69
C LEU A 198 11.11 1.78 14.06
N LEU A 199 10.30 2.49 13.28
CA LEU A 199 10.00 3.91 13.51
C LEU A 199 8.67 4.06 14.25
N PRO A 200 8.57 4.99 15.21
CA PRO A 200 7.28 5.41 15.77
C PRO A 200 6.47 6.15 14.71
N THR A 201 5.23 5.76 14.51
CA THR A 201 4.33 6.34 13.52
C THR A 201 2.97 6.67 14.12
N ILE A 202 2.22 7.60 13.51
CA ILE A 202 0.88 7.94 13.96
C ILE A 202 -0.10 6.78 13.74
N ASP A 203 0.05 6.04 12.65
CA ASP A 203 -0.70 4.82 12.36
C ASP A 203 0.09 3.60 12.85
N GLU A 204 -0.21 3.17 14.06
CA GLU A 204 0.44 2.01 14.66
C GLU A 204 -0.03 0.67 14.05
N THR A 205 -1.07 0.67 13.23
CA THR A 205 -1.57 -0.52 12.53
C THR A 205 -0.73 -0.87 11.31
N ARG A 206 0.15 0.05 10.85
CA ARG A 206 1.13 -0.16 9.78
C ARG A 206 2.52 0.22 10.27
N LYS A 207 3.46 -0.71 10.18
CA LYS A 207 4.82 -0.51 10.68
C LYS A 207 5.73 0.02 9.59
N LEU A 208 6.52 1.04 9.91
CA LEU A 208 7.51 1.61 9.01
C LEU A 208 8.88 1.55 9.67
N CYS A 209 9.94 1.38 8.86
CA CYS A 209 11.30 1.20 9.32
C CYS A 209 12.26 2.19 8.66
N GLU A 210 13.33 2.50 9.37
CA GLU A 210 14.59 2.95 8.79
C GLU A 210 15.39 1.71 8.41
N VAL A 211 16.01 1.72 7.22
CA VAL A 211 16.93 0.68 6.74
C VAL A 211 18.26 1.34 6.41
N LYS A 212 19.29 1.01 7.17
CA LYS A 212 20.67 1.48 6.95
C LYS A 212 21.50 0.42 6.24
N LEU A 213 22.17 0.83 5.19
CA LEU A 213 23.09 0.03 4.40
C LEU A 213 24.52 0.55 4.67
N ASP A 214 25.30 -0.19 5.42
CA ASP A 214 26.69 0.13 5.72
C ASP A 214 27.61 -0.85 4.97
N ASN A 215 27.94 -0.49 3.73
CA ASN A 215 28.76 -1.31 2.83
C ASN A 215 28.24 -2.75 2.67
N VAL A 216 26.93 -2.89 2.46
CA VAL A 216 26.27 -4.20 2.25
C VAL A 216 26.75 -4.80 0.93
N ALA A 217 27.49 -5.90 1.01
CA ALA A 217 27.95 -6.62 -0.17
C ALA A 217 26.85 -7.58 -0.68
N VAL A 218 26.55 -7.50 -1.97
CA VAL A 218 25.62 -8.40 -2.65
C VAL A 218 26.25 -8.96 -3.92
N PRO A 219 25.96 -10.22 -4.29
CA PRO A 219 26.47 -10.82 -5.52
C PRO A 219 25.82 -10.18 -6.76
N ALA A 220 26.39 -10.39 -7.93
CA ALA A 220 25.87 -9.84 -9.19
C ALA A 220 24.43 -10.29 -9.49
N GLU A 221 24.10 -11.53 -9.12
CA GLU A 221 22.79 -12.16 -9.27
C GLU A 221 21.70 -11.52 -8.40
N ALA A 222 22.06 -10.69 -7.42
CA ALA A 222 21.11 -9.93 -6.60
C ALA A 222 20.46 -8.77 -7.40
N LEU A 223 21.02 -8.38 -8.54
CA LEU A 223 20.44 -7.34 -9.42
C LEU A 223 19.09 -7.81 -9.98
N LEU A 224 18.07 -6.95 -9.88
CA LEU A 224 16.78 -7.12 -10.55
C LEU A 224 16.74 -6.26 -11.80
N GLY A 225 16.46 -6.88 -12.95
CA GLY A 225 16.49 -6.21 -14.25
C GLY A 225 17.90 -5.81 -14.66
N ASP A 226 17.98 -4.77 -15.48
CA ASP A 226 19.25 -4.27 -16.00
C ASP A 226 19.88 -3.23 -15.09
N LYS A 227 21.22 -3.26 -15.00
CA LYS A 227 22.00 -2.22 -14.31
C LYS A 227 21.69 -0.84 -14.93
N HIS A 228 21.40 0.13 -14.09
CA HIS A 228 20.98 1.48 -14.45
C HIS A 228 19.57 1.62 -14.99
N GLY A 229 18.85 0.51 -15.26
CA GLY A 229 17.49 0.45 -15.82
C GLY A 229 16.37 0.27 -14.79
N GLY A 230 16.65 0.41 -13.50
CA GLY A 230 15.71 0.07 -12.42
C GLY A 230 14.55 1.05 -12.25
N TRP A 231 14.69 2.33 -12.66
CA TRP A 231 13.62 3.32 -12.41
C TRP A 231 12.31 3.02 -13.14
N PRO A 232 12.25 2.70 -14.44
CA PRO A 232 11.01 2.37 -15.11
C PRO A 232 10.29 1.16 -14.49
N LEU A 233 11.05 0.17 -14.03
CA LEU A 233 10.52 -1.01 -13.33
C LEU A 233 9.92 -0.60 -11.97
N LEU A 234 10.67 0.16 -11.19
CA LEU A 234 10.24 0.70 -9.90
C LEU A 234 8.98 1.57 -10.05
N ALA A 235 8.93 2.46 -11.04
CA ALA A 235 7.78 3.32 -11.30
C ALA A 235 6.50 2.52 -11.55
N ARG A 236 6.56 1.41 -12.31
CA ARG A 236 5.40 0.53 -12.54
C ARG A 236 4.95 -0.17 -11.25
N VAL A 237 5.89 -0.64 -10.43
CA VAL A 237 5.57 -1.22 -9.11
C VAL A 237 4.88 -0.20 -8.22
N LEU A 238 5.41 1.03 -8.17
CA LEU A 238 4.84 2.11 -7.36
C LEU A 238 3.45 2.54 -7.85
N ASP A 239 3.23 2.58 -9.16
CA ASP A 239 1.91 2.90 -9.72
C ASP A 239 0.87 1.83 -9.34
N ARG A 240 1.19 0.54 -9.44
CA ARG A 240 0.33 -0.57 -8.96
C ARG A 240 0.05 -0.48 -7.47
N ALA A 241 1.09 -0.29 -6.66
CA ALA A 241 0.95 -0.15 -5.22
C ALA A 241 0.12 1.09 -4.83
N THR A 242 0.24 2.18 -5.57
CA THR A 242 -0.53 3.40 -5.37
C THR A 242 -2.03 3.16 -5.60
N VAL A 243 -2.39 2.45 -6.67
CA VAL A 243 -3.80 2.08 -6.94
C VAL A 243 -4.36 1.17 -5.85
N ALA A 244 -3.60 0.16 -5.44
CA ALA A 244 -4.00 -0.73 -4.34
C ALA A 244 -4.19 0.03 -3.01
N LEU A 245 -3.32 1.02 -2.72
CA LEU A 245 -3.49 1.91 -1.58
C LEU A 245 -4.75 2.77 -1.71
N CYS A 246 -5.07 3.28 -2.90
CA CYS A 246 -6.32 4.02 -3.14
C CYS A 246 -7.55 3.14 -2.86
N ALA A 247 -7.54 1.87 -3.27
CA ALA A 247 -8.62 0.93 -2.98
C ALA A 247 -8.77 0.69 -1.46
N GLU A 248 -7.66 0.49 -0.74
CA GLU A 248 -7.67 0.39 0.72
C GLU A 248 -8.27 1.66 1.36
N MET A 249 -7.89 2.83 0.88
CA MET A 249 -8.43 4.11 1.35
C MET A 249 -9.93 4.23 1.09
N CYS A 250 -10.44 3.78 -0.06
CA CYS A 250 -11.85 3.72 -0.38
C CYS A 250 -12.62 2.82 0.61
N GLY A 251 -12.08 1.64 0.91
CA GLY A 251 -12.65 0.73 1.90
C GLY A 251 -12.71 1.33 3.31
N GLY A 252 -11.62 1.95 3.75
CA GLY A 252 -11.57 2.66 5.03
C GLY A 252 -12.56 3.84 5.11
N ALA A 253 -12.66 4.64 4.05
CA ALA A 253 -13.62 5.74 3.96
C ALA A 253 -15.08 5.24 4.01
N GLN A 254 -15.37 4.15 3.31
CA GLN A 254 -16.70 3.52 3.33
C GLN A 254 -17.07 3.05 4.74
N GLN A 255 -16.14 2.43 5.46
CA GLN A 255 -16.39 1.98 6.83
C GLN A 255 -16.65 3.15 7.79
N VAL A 256 -15.93 4.27 7.63
CA VAL A 256 -16.20 5.50 8.39
C VAL A 256 -17.63 6.00 8.14
N LEU A 257 -18.07 6.02 6.88
CA LEU A 257 -19.44 6.42 6.53
C LEU A 257 -20.48 5.48 7.15
N ASP A 258 -20.25 4.16 7.07
CA ASP A 258 -21.15 3.14 7.61
C ASP A 258 -21.29 3.30 9.13
N MET A 259 -20.18 3.43 9.88
CA MET A 259 -20.20 3.71 11.32
C MET A 259 -20.92 5.02 11.65
N THR A 260 -20.65 6.07 10.88
CA THR A 260 -21.23 7.41 11.11
C THR A 260 -22.73 7.42 10.88
N THR A 261 -23.20 6.76 9.83
CA THR A 261 -24.65 6.66 9.54
C THR A 261 -25.37 5.76 10.54
N ALA A 262 -24.74 4.68 10.98
CA ALA A 262 -25.27 3.84 12.06
C ALA A 262 -25.42 4.64 13.37
N TYR A 263 -24.37 5.37 13.77
CA TYR A 263 -24.43 6.24 14.95
C TYR A 263 -25.50 7.32 14.83
N ALA A 264 -25.62 7.95 13.65
CA ALA A 264 -26.60 9.01 13.42
C ALA A 264 -28.08 8.54 13.53
N ARG A 265 -28.33 7.23 13.34
CA ARG A 265 -29.67 6.63 13.51
C ARG A 265 -30.05 6.43 14.98
N ILE A 266 -29.06 6.19 15.86
CA ILE A 266 -29.30 5.83 17.28
C ILE A 266 -29.06 6.98 18.25
N ARG A 267 -28.14 7.89 17.94
CA ARG A 267 -27.83 9.03 18.81
C ARG A 267 -28.95 10.06 18.81
N VAL A 268 -29.56 10.27 19.96
CA VAL A 268 -30.64 11.23 20.14
C VAL A 268 -30.09 12.55 20.74
N THR A 269 -30.46 13.68 20.14
CA THR A 269 -30.19 15.03 20.64
C THR A 269 -31.40 15.91 20.32
N PHE A 270 -31.83 16.75 21.25
CA PHE A 270 -33.04 17.57 21.11
C PHE A 270 -34.29 16.75 20.75
N GLY A 271 -34.44 15.58 21.39
CA GLY A 271 -35.64 14.73 21.31
C GLY A 271 -35.76 13.85 20.05
N LYS A 272 -34.76 13.82 19.16
CA LYS A 272 -34.78 12.97 17.96
C LYS A 272 -33.39 12.52 17.51
N PRO A 273 -33.27 11.44 16.70
CA PRO A 273 -31.99 11.00 16.15
C PRO A 273 -31.27 12.11 15.39
N ILE A 274 -29.96 12.23 15.57
CA ILE A 274 -29.18 13.29 14.92
C ILE A 274 -29.22 13.19 13.40
N GLY A 275 -29.36 12.00 12.83
CA GLY A 275 -29.54 11.76 11.40
C GLY A 275 -30.82 12.39 10.80
N SER A 276 -31.75 12.86 11.64
CA SER A 276 -32.92 13.61 11.18
C SER A 276 -32.60 15.06 10.80
N TYR A 277 -31.50 15.62 11.26
CA TYR A 277 -31.10 17.00 10.99
C TYR A 277 -30.40 17.15 9.64
N GLN A 278 -30.73 18.22 8.89
CA GLN A 278 -30.16 18.47 7.57
C GLN A 278 -28.63 18.57 7.59
N GLY A 279 -28.04 19.24 8.59
CA GLY A 279 -26.60 19.37 8.72
C GLY A 279 -25.87 18.03 8.83
N VAL A 280 -26.48 17.01 9.42
CA VAL A 280 -25.96 15.64 9.48
C VAL A 280 -26.18 14.89 8.17
N LYS A 281 -27.42 14.95 7.63
CA LYS A 281 -27.77 14.25 6.36
C LYS A 281 -26.93 14.71 5.19
N HIS A 282 -26.77 16.02 5.02
CA HIS A 282 -26.02 16.59 3.91
C HIS A 282 -24.54 16.22 4.03
N ARG A 283 -23.98 16.27 5.24
CA ARG A 283 -22.61 15.86 5.46
C ARG A 283 -22.38 14.39 5.11
N ALA A 284 -23.30 13.49 5.50
CA ALA A 284 -23.25 12.07 5.13
C ALA A 284 -23.39 11.86 3.61
N ALA A 285 -24.24 12.64 2.94
CA ALA A 285 -24.36 12.61 1.49
C ALA A 285 -23.07 13.08 0.79
N ASP A 286 -22.45 14.16 1.27
CA ASP A 286 -21.15 14.64 0.75
C ASP A 286 -20.05 13.58 0.93
N MET A 287 -20.01 12.90 2.09
CA MET A 287 -19.09 11.79 2.33
C MET A 287 -19.29 10.67 1.30
N LEU A 288 -20.52 10.28 1.01
CA LEU A 288 -20.83 9.26 0.01
C LEU A 288 -20.36 9.66 -1.38
N VAL A 289 -20.64 10.90 -1.80
CA VAL A 289 -20.19 11.41 -3.11
C VAL A 289 -18.67 11.40 -3.23
N ASP A 290 -17.95 11.84 -2.19
CA ASP A 290 -16.48 11.79 -2.17
C ASP A 290 -15.97 10.34 -2.31
N ILE A 291 -16.60 9.37 -1.64
CA ILE A 291 -16.22 7.95 -1.69
C ILE A 291 -16.46 7.35 -3.08
N GLU A 292 -17.64 7.57 -3.67
CA GLU A 292 -17.99 7.01 -4.97
C GLU A 292 -17.13 7.59 -6.11
N ASN A 293 -16.78 8.85 -6.04
CA ASN A 293 -15.81 9.45 -6.96
C ASN A 293 -14.41 8.85 -6.79
N ALA A 294 -13.97 8.64 -5.54
CA ALA A 294 -12.68 8.01 -5.24
C ALA A 294 -12.62 6.57 -5.78
N LYS A 295 -13.68 5.77 -5.58
CA LYS A 295 -13.81 4.41 -6.13
C LYS A 295 -13.73 4.41 -7.66
N SER A 296 -14.51 5.27 -8.31
CA SER A 296 -14.55 5.38 -9.77
C SER A 296 -13.18 5.65 -10.37
N LEU A 297 -12.44 6.61 -9.79
CA LEU A 297 -11.07 6.92 -10.22
C LEU A 297 -10.10 5.77 -9.95
N THR A 298 -10.24 5.09 -8.82
CA THR A 298 -9.38 3.96 -8.42
C THR A 298 -9.57 2.76 -9.35
N TYR A 299 -10.82 2.38 -9.66
CA TYR A 299 -11.11 1.28 -10.57
C TYR A 299 -10.70 1.59 -12.01
N TYR A 300 -10.88 2.83 -12.45
CA TYR A 300 -10.38 3.27 -13.73
C TYR A 300 -8.86 3.15 -13.81
N ALA A 301 -8.13 3.61 -12.79
CA ALA A 301 -6.67 3.48 -12.74
C ALA A 301 -6.22 2.01 -12.75
N ALA A 302 -6.88 1.13 -11.98
CA ALA A 302 -6.59 -0.31 -12.00
C ALA A 302 -6.81 -0.91 -13.39
N TRP A 303 -7.94 -0.59 -14.03
CA TRP A 303 -8.27 -1.07 -15.36
C TRP A 303 -7.28 -0.60 -16.43
N THR A 304 -6.82 0.66 -16.38
CA THR A 304 -5.81 1.16 -17.33
C THR A 304 -4.47 0.43 -17.20
N ILE A 305 -4.07 0.07 -15.98
CA ILE A 305 -2.86 -0.74 -15.75
C ILE A 305 -3.05 -2.16 -16.30
N ASP A 306 -4.16 -2.82 -16.01
CA ASP A 306 -4.44 -4.19 -16.48
C ASP A 306 -4.53 -4.27 -18.02
N LYS A 307 -4.96 -3.19 -18.67
CA LYS A 307 -5.01 -3.08 -20.14
C LYS A 307 -3.70 -2.58 -20.77
N GLY A 308 -2.70 -2.23 -19.96
CA GLY A 308 -1.41 -1.71 -20.46
C GLY A 308 -1.55 -0.39 -21.22
N LEU A 309 -2.50 0.48 -20.83
CA LEU A 309 -2.76 1.73 -21.53
C LEU A 309 -1.69 2.78 -21.20
N ALA A 310 -1.32 3.58 -22.18
CA ALA A 310 -0.32 4.65 -22.02
C ALA A 310 -0.73 5.71 -20.99
N GLU A 311 -2.02 5.91 -20.80
CA GLU A 311 -2.59 6.85 -19.83
C GLU A 311 -2.59 6.35 -18.38
N ALA A 312 -2.16 5.12 -18.10
CA ALA A 312 -2.18 4.55 -16.76
C ALA A 312 -1.47 5.43 -15.70
N PRO A 313 -0.27 5.98 -15.93
CA PRO A 313 0.39 6.86 -14.96
C PRO A 313 -0.43 8.13 -14.63
N LEU A 314 -1.16 8.68 -15.62
CA LEU A 314 -2.07 9.81 -15.44
C LEU A 314 -3.26 9.41 -14.56
N ALA A 315 -3.93 8.29 -14.89
CA ALA A 315 -5.07 7.77 -14.14
C ALA A 315 -4.70 7.46 -12.68
N VAL A 316 -3.54 6.85 -12.44
CA VAL A 316 -2.99 6.59 -11.09
C VAL A 316 -2.85 7.89 -10.30
N SER A 317 -2.27 8.93 -10.91
CA SER A 317 -2.07 10.21 -10.21
C SER A 317 -3.38 10.94 -9.93
N MET A 318 -4.35 10.87 -10.83
CA MET A 318 -5.70 11.41 -10.61
C MET A 318 -6.39 10.69 -9.44
N ALA A 319 -6.35 9.35 -9.42
CA ALA A 319 -6.91 8.52 -8.36
C ALA A 319 -6.29 8.85 -7.00
N LYS A 320 -4.95 8.88 -6.91
CA LYS A 320 -4.27 9.12 -5.64
C LYS A 320 -4.50 10.55 -5.12
N ALA A 321 -4.45 11.55 -5.97
CA ALA A 321 -4.71 12.94 -5.59
C ALA A 321 -6.11 13.10 -4.99
N TYR A 322 -7.12 12.53 -5.65
CA TYR A 322 -8.50 12.65 -5.18
C TYR A 322 -8.77 11.82 -3.93
N THR A 323 -8.38 10.55 -3.93
CA THR A 323 -8.65 9.61 -2.84
C THR A 323 -7.97 10.03 -1.53
N SER A 324 -6.76 10.63 -1.60
CA SER A 324 -6.06 11.17 -0.43
C SER A 324 -6.88 12.26 0.28
N ASP A 325 -7.37 13.23 -0.48
CA ASP A 325 -8.19 14.30 0.07
C ASP A 325 -9.56 13.79 0.55
N ALA A 326 -10.20 12.89 -0.22
CA ALA A 326 -11.49 12.31 0.09
C ALA A 326 -11.46 11.53 1.41
N TYR A 327 -10.53 10.60 1.57
CA TYR A 327 -10.44 9.77 2.79
C TYR A 327 -10.16 10.61 4.02
N ARG A 328 -9.22 11.55 3.95
CA ARG A 328 -8.93 12.48 5.05
C ARG A 328 -10.17 13.31 5.43
N LYS A 329 -10.91 13.83 4.44
CA LYS A 329 -12.12 14.61 4.63
C LYS A 329 -13.24 13.77 5.26
N VAL A 330 -13.47 12.57 4.76
CA VAL A 330 -14.47 11.62 5.25
C VAL A 330 -14.15 11.20 6.69
N ALA A 331 -12.90 10.84 6.99
CA ALA A 331 -12.49 10.44 8.34
C ALA A 331 -12.66 11.59 9.35
N GLY A 332 -12.29 12.82 8.97
CA GLY A 332 -12.51 14.01 9.81
C GLY A 332 -13.99 14.32 10.01
N ALA A 333 -14.82 14.17 8.96
CA ALA A 333 -16.27 14.37 9.06
C ALA A 333 -16.92 13.33 9.98
N GLY A 334 -16.47 12.05 9.90
CA GLY A 334 -16.91 10.99 10.80
C GLY A 334 -16.67 11.33 12.26
N ILE A 335 -15.46 11.76 12.61
CA ILE A 335 -15.11 12.21 13.96
C ILE A 335 -16.03 13.36 14.40
N GLN A 336 -16.21 14.37 13.55
CA GLN A 336 -17.05 15.54 13.85
C GLN A 336 -18.51 15.15 14.14
N LEU A 337 -19.08 14.23 13.33
CA LEU A 337 -20.47 13.80 13.46
C LEU A 337 -20.71 12.91 14.70
N HIS A 338 -19.69 12.23 15.21
CA HIS A 338 -19.74 11.51 16.48
C HIS A 338 -19.58 12.42 17.69
N GLY A 339 -19.06 13.65 17.51
CA GLY A 339 -18.77 14.57 18.59
C GLY A 339 -17.69 14.05 19.55
N GLY A 340 -17.85 14.28 20.84
CA GLY A 340 -16.82 13.94 21.84
C GLY A 340 -16.37 12.48 21.80
N ILE A 341 -17.28 11.53 21.58
CA ILE A 341 -16.94 10.09 21.54
C ILE A 341 -16.03 9.76 20.34
N GLY A 342 -16.19 10.42 19.20
CA GLY A 342 -15.37 10.20 18.00
C GLY A 342 -13.88 10.54 18.21
N PHE A 343 -13.58 11.36 19.22
CA PHE A 343 -12.22 11.77 19.59
C PHE A 343 -11.58 10.88 20.66
N THR A 344 -12.36 10.00 21.28
CA THR A 344 -11.85 9.15 22.35
C THR A 344 -11.06 7.97 21.81
N TRP A 345 -10.12 7.46 22.61
CA TRP A 345 -9.30 6.31 22.26
C TRP A 345 -10.12 5.02 22.10
N GLU A 346 -11.24 4.92 22.81
CA GLU A 346 -12.12 3.76 22.81
C GLU A 346 -12.89 3.57 21.51
N HIS A 347 -13.12 4.67 20.76
CA HIS A 347 -13.88 4.61 19.51
C HIS A 347 -12.97 4.29 18.32
N ASP A 348 -13.42 3.41 17.42
CA ASP A 348 -12.60 2.92 16.31
C ASP A 348 -12.33 3.95 15.20
N LEU A 349 -13.09 5.04 15.12
CA LEU A 349 -12.86 6.11 14.12
C LEU A 349 -11.43 6.65 14.13
N GLN A 350 -10.78 6.69 15.29
CA GLN A 350 -9.40 7.15 15.39
C GLN A 350 -8.41 6.26 14.61
N LEU A 351 -8.69 4.97 14.46
CA LEU A 351 -7.87 4.05 13.66
C LEU A 351 -7.92 4.46 12.19
N TYR A 352 -9.12 4.72 11.68
CA TYR A 352 -9.35 5.16 10.29
C TYR A 352 -8.76 6.54 10.02
N PHE A 353 -8.89 7.47 10.96
CA PHE A 353 -8.30 8.81 10.82
C PHE A 353 -6.77 8.77 10.76
N LYS A 354 -6.13 7.98 11.63
CA LYS A 354 -4.68 7.79 11.63
C LYS A 354 -4.21 7.10 10.34
N ARG A 355 -4.92 6.03 9.89
CA ARG A 355 -4.66 5.37 8.63
C ARG A 355 -4.83 6.32 7.44
N ALA A 356 -5.86 7.19 7.44
CA ALA A 356 -6.06 8.20 6.40
C ALA A 356 -4.87 9.16 6.32
N LYS A 357 -4.36 9.63 7.47
CA LYS A 357 -3.19 10.53 7.52
C LYS A 357 -1.90 9.86 7.05
N ALA A 358 -1.68 8.59 7.40
CA ALA A 358 -0.52 7.82 6.94
C ALA A 358 -0.59 7.55 5.43
N SER A 359 -1.78 7.16 4.92
CA SER A 359 -1.99 6.84 3.51
C SER A 359 -1.95 8.08 2.61
N GLU A 360 -2.37 9.26 3.13
CA GLU A 360 -2.31 10.54 2.41
C GLU A 360 -0.92 10.85 1.88
N VAL A 361 0.11 10.62 2.69
CA VAL A 361 1.50 10.96 2.35
C VAL A 361 2.29 9.81 1.73
N ALA A 362 1.80 8.57 1.80
CA ALA A 362 2.48 7.44 1.19
C ALA A 362 2.46 7.52 -0.34
N PHE A 363 3.59 7.22 -1.00
CA PHE A 363 3.78 7.25 -2.45
C PHE A 363 3.55 8.61 -3.12
N GLY A 364 3.70 9.70 -2.38
CA GLY A 364 3.40 11.06 -2.80
C GLY A 364 2.04 11.55 -2.30
N ASP A 365 1.98 12.80 -1.88
CA ASP A 365 0.74 13.44 -1.44
C ASP A 365 -0.11 13.94 -2.61
N ALA A 366 -1.29 14.46 -2.30
CA ALA A 366 -2.21 14.99 -3.32
C ALA A 366 -1.60 16.13 -4.14
N THR A 367 -0.73 16.95 -3.56
CA THR A 367 -0.06 18.06 -4.26
C THR A 367 0.96 17.53 -5.27
N TRP A 368 1.78 16.57 -4.86
CA TRP A 368 2.76 15.92 -5.74
C TRP A 368 2.06 15.21 -6.93
N HIS A 369 0.95 14.51 -6.66
CA HIS A 369 0.21 13.84 -7.73
C HIS A 369 -0.48 14.82 -8.69
N ARG A 370 -0.99 15.97 -8.21
CA ARG A 370 -1.51 17.03 -9.10
C ARG A 370 -0.42 17.59 -10.01
N GLU A 371 0.78 17.79 -9.49
CA GLU A 371 1.93 18.21 -10.29
C GLU A 371 2.33 17.14 -11.31
N ARG A 372 2.27 15.84 -10.93
CA ARG A 372 2.51 14.74 -11.88
C ARG A 372 1.44 14.71 -12.99
N VAL A 373 0.16 14.94 -12.64
CA VAL A 373 -0.93 15.08 -13.63
C VAL A 373 -0.62 16.20 -14.61
N ALA A 374 -0.27 17.40 -14.13
CA ALA A 374 0.04 18.54 -14.99
C ALA A 374 1.18 18.23 -15.96
N ARG A 375 2.26 17.61 -15.48
CA ARG A 375 3.40 17.20 -16.33
C ARG A 375 3.00 16.17 -17.39
N LEU A 376 2.22 15.16 -17.02
CA LEU A 376 1.80 14.11 -17.95
C LEU A 376 0.79 14.60 -19.02
N MET A 377 0.04 15.66 -18.72
CA MET A 377 -0.87 16.28 -19.70
C MET A 377 -0.16 17.20 -20.68
N THR A 378 1.05 17.67 -20.36
CA THR A 378 1.80 18.65 -21.16
C THR A 378 3.02 18.05 -21.87
N ALA A 379 3.35 16.78 -21.60
CA ALA A 379 4.40 16.01 -22.28
C ALA A 379 3.85 15.38 -23.57
#